data_125c6b272740dcb5ea909dfa5e4a403d
#
_entry.id   125c6b272740dcb5ea909dfa5e4a403d
#
_cell.length_a   1.000
_cell.length_b   1.000
_cell.length_c   1.000
_cell.angle_alpha   90.00
_cell.angle_beta   90.00
_cell.angle_gamma   90.00
#
_symmetry.space_group_name_H-M   'P 1'
#
loop_
_entity.id
_entity.type
_entity.pdbx_description
1 polymer ?
#
loop_
_entity_poly.entity_id
_entity_poly.type
_entity_poly.pdbx_seq_one_letter_code
_entity_poly.pdbx_strand_id
1 'polypeptide(L)'
;MTHKLISSRRSVLKGTAAATGMLAAPAVLRRAWADDPIKVSSYGGYFEDMLAEYAYPEFTKATGIEVETVSQPGGFEWFVQLKSSVAAGSPAVDVTMGGFGSMLRAPELLIPIDETKVPNIVNVPDYLIQRTGDGTPRNCPVLAWYATMVTNTEVFPEGVSSWADFWDPKFEGELGWSKEISSSYLLDIVAATFFGGNEIMSTDDGLMECMHKALELKDNVRLWFRDEGQFQAMLQSGELNGGQYYHDVTQVMIMDGFPVISTFPKEGGLMDFGSWGMVQGTDKIDAAQEFMNWSVSSEAQTTITDALWTAPVLPRDMLPNLTDESFNLASSEIPPIIPNYQVYVDKGDWLSEKWSELLFDV
;
A
#
# COMPACT_ATOMS: atom_id res chain seq x y z
N MET A 1 13.63 12.93 -35.60
CA MET A 1 14.67 11.99 -35.14
C MET A 1 15.55 12.72 -34.14
N THR A 2 15.30 12.61 -32.90
CA THR A 2 16.31 12.84 -31.84
C THR A 2 15.70 12.28 -30.57
N HIS A 3 16.07 11.05 -30.26
CA HIS A 3 15.90 10.46 -28.95
C HIS A 3 16.66 11.32 -27.93
N LYS A 4 15.98 12.05 -27.07
CA LYS A 4 16.55 12.59 -25.86
C LYS A 4 16.09 11.68 -24.71
N LEU A 5 16.96 10.72 -24.45
CA LEU A 5 17.57 10.43 -23.18
C LEU A 5 16.63 10.64 -21.97
N ILE A 6 15.98 9.53 -21.61
CA ILE A 6 15.59 9.24 -20.24
C ILE A 6 16.80 9.58 -19.37
N SER A 7 16.69 10.65 -18.60
CA SER A 7 17.65 10.98 -17.56
C SER A 7 17.71 9.79 -16.62
N SER A 8 18.78 9.04 -16.70
CA SER A 8 19.04 7.89 -15.85
C SER A 8 18.91 8.33 -14.40
N ARG A 9 18.11 7.59 -13.62
CA ARG A 9 17.95 7.71 -12.15
C ARG A 9 19.28 7.84 -11.38
N ARG A 10 20.41 7.57 -12.02
CA ARG A 10 21.78 7.76 -11.53
C ARG A 10 22.23 9.20 -11.32
N SER A 11 21.54 10.20 -11.85
CA SER A 11 21.98 11.60 -11.72
C SER A 11 21.45 12.33 -10.50
N VAL A 12 20.41 11.81 -9.84
CA VAL A 12 19.83 12.40 -8.61
C VAL A 12 20.62 11.99 -7.36
N LEU A 13 21.33 10.85 -7.39
CA LEU A 13 22.05 10.31 -6.22
C LEU A 13 23.47 10.87 -5.99
N LYS A 14 23.89 11.91 -6.72
CA LYS A 14 25.28 12.43 -6.63
C LYS A 14 25.47 13.67 -5.74
N GLY A 15 24.55 14.02 -4.93
CA GLY A 15 24.73 15.20 -4.09
C GLY A 15 24.13 15.07 -2.71
N THR A 16 24.77 14.38 -1.81
CA THR A 16 24.97 14.88 -0.43
C THR A 16 25.71 13.83 0.40
N ALA A 17 26.98 13.98 0.55
CA ALA A 17 27.74 13.40 1.65
C ALA A 17 27.84 14.46 2.73
N ALA A 18 27.15 14.31 3.85
CA ALA A 18 27.51 15.02 5.08
C ALA A 18 26.93 14.35 6.34
N ALA A 19 27.85 13.97 7.20
CA ALA A 19 27.83 13.93 8.66
C ALA A 19 26.99 12.87 9.40
N THR A 20 27.62 11.74 9.62
CA THR A 20 27.78 10.87 10.81
C THR A 20 27.16 11.35 12.13
N GLY A 21 26.13 10.61 12.54
CA GLY A 21 25.85 10.33 13.94
C GLY A 21 25.87 8.82 14.16
N MET A 22 27.07 8.24 14.41
CA MET A 22 27.20 6.84 14.80
C MET A 22 26.61 6.66 16.20
N LEU A 23 25.42 6.07 16.31
CA LEU A 23 25.03 5.34 17.51
C LEU A 23 25.79 4.00 17.49
N ALA A 24 26.74 3.88 18.40
CA ALA A 24 27.54 2.68 18.59
C ALA A 24 26.65 1.53 19.09
N ALA A 25 26.15 0.70 18.19
CA ALA A 25 25.68 -0.63 18.56
C ALA A 25 26.91 -1.47 19.00
N PRO A 26 26.84 -2.23 20.10
CA PRO A 26 27.98 -2.98 20.57
C PRO A 26 28.43 -4.00 19.53
N ALA A 27 29.70 -3.97 19.18
CA ALA A 27 30.37 -4.80 18.16
C ALA A 27 30.26 -6.32 18.41
N VAL A 28 29.66 -6.74 19.51
CA VAL A 28 29.50 -8.16 19.91
C VAL A 28 28.31 -8.81 19.18
N LEU A 29 27.26 -8.07 18.80
CA LEU A 29 26.11 -8.61 18.06
C LEU A 29 26.40 -8.85 16.57
N ARG A 30 27.32 -8.08 15.99
CA ARG A 30 27.68 -8.18 14.57
C ARG A 30 28.23 -9.55 14.11
N ARG A 31 28.70 -10.37 15.03
CA ARG A 31 29.42 -11.60 14.72
C ARG A 31 28.53 -12.87 14.74
N ALA A 32 27.34 -12.79 15.33
CA ALA A 32 26.44 -13.95 15.47
C ALA A 32 25.48 -14.14 14.28
N TRP A 33 25.27 -13.11 13.45
CA TRP A 33 24.28 -13.14 12.38
C TRP A 33 24.88 -13.17 10.96
N ALA A 34 26.22 -13.10 10.83
CA ALA A 34 26.90 -12.98 9.55
C ALA A 34 26.90 -14.29 8.70
N ASP A 35 26.50 -15.43 9.28
CA ASP A 35 26.65 -16.73 8.62
C ASP A 35 25.34 -17.29 8.01
N ASP A 36 24.16 -16.65 8.23
CA ASP A 36 22.89 -17.17 7.72
C ASP A 36 21.88 -16.02 7.46
N PRO A 37 21.65 -15.65 6.19
CA PRO A 37 20.77 -14.54 5.82
C PRO A 37 19.33 -14.76 6.26
N ILE A 38 18.60 -13.66 6.58
CA ILE A 38 17.15 -13.74 6.77
C ILE A 38 16.47 -13.90 5.42
N LYS A 39 15.46 -14.77 5.35
CA LYS A 39 14.62 -14.93 4.16
C LYS A 39 13.44 -13.99 4.24
N VAL A 40 13.38 -13.06 3.31
CA VAL A 40 12.32 -12.04 3.23
C VAL A 40 11.54 -12.21 1.94
N SER A 41 10.24 -12.46 2.04
CA SER A 41 9.39 -12.48 0.86
C SER A 41 8.71 -11.14 0.62
N SER A 42 8.65 -10.74 -0.65
CA SER A 42 7.94 -9.57 -1.12
C SER A 42 7.21 -9.85 -2.43
N TYR A 43 6.39 -8.90 -2.89
CA TYR A 43 5.76 -9.00 -4.21
C TYR A 43 6.85 -9.11 -5.28
N GLY A 44 6.74 -10.12 -6.16
CA GLY A 44 7.76 -10.40 -7.16
C GLY A 44 7.92 -9.34 -8.24
N GLY A 45 8.90 -9.56 -9.15
CA GLY A 45 9.18 -8.68 -10.27
C GLY A 45 9.78 -7.35 -9.85
N TYR A 46 9.36 -6.25 -10.50
CA TYR A 46 9.93 -4.92 -10.28
C TYR A 46 10.00 -4.52 -8.80
N PHE A 47 9.00 -4.87 -8.02
CA PHE A 47 8.92 -4.53 -6.60
C PHE A 47 10.05 -5.19 -5.79
N GLU A 48 10.24 -6.49 -5.99
CA GLU A 48 11.33 -7.26 -5.36
C GLU A 48 12.70 -6.75 -5.81
N ASP A 49 12.85 -6.51 -7.13
CA ASP A 49 14.11 -6.03 -7.71
C ASP A 49 14.53 -4.68 -7.09
N MET A 50 13.59 -3.76 -6.90
CA MET A 50 13.88 -2.45 -6.30
C MET A 50 14.24 -2.55 -4.81
N LEU A 51 13.55 -3.41 -4.05
CA LEU A 51 13.92 -3.65 -2.64
C LEU A 51 15.33 -4.28 -2.55
N ALA A 52 15.63 -5.24 -3.42
CA ALA A 52 16.93 -5.91 -3.46
C ALA A 52 18.07 -4.98 -3.92
N GLU A 53 17.79 -4.05 -4.83
CA GLU A 53 18.80 -3.12 -5.34
C GLU A 53 19.05 -1.95 -4.38
N TYR A 54 18.03 -1.42 -3.73
CA TYR A 54 18.14 -0.15 -2.98
C TYR A 54 17.96 -0.28 -1.47
N ALA A 55 17.06 -1.12 -0.99
CA ALA A 55 16.71 -1.18 0.44
C ALA A 55 17.55 -2.21 1.21
N TYR A 56 17.61 -3.46 0.75
CA TYR A 56 18.29 -4.53 1.49
C TYR A 56 19.81 -4.32 1.66
N PRO A 57 20.55 -3.75 0.67
CA PRO A 57 21.96 -3.43 0.87
C PRO A 57 22.20 -2.38 1.96
N GLU A 58 21.31 -1.39 2.12
CA GLU A 58 21.44 -0.39 3.19
C GLU A 58 21.13 -1.01 4.55
N PHE A 59 20.15 -1.92 4.65
CA PHE A 59 19.93 -2.72 5.85
C PHE A 59 21.16 -3.55 6.22
N THR A 60 21.71 -4.31 5.26
CA THR A 60 22.91 -5.13 5.48
C THR A 60 24.11 -4.27 5.91
N LYS A 61 24.30 -3.13 5.31
CA LYS A 61 25.34 -2.16 5.69
C LYS A 61 25.16 -1.63 7.11
N ALA A 62 23.93 -1.35 7.53
CA ALA A 62 23.62 -0.82 8.86
C ALA A 62 23.77 -1.88 9.97
N THR A 63 23.37 -3.14 9.70
CA THR A 63 23.24 -4.18 10.73
C THR A 63 24.27 -5.32 10.62
N GLY A 64 24.78 -5.58 9.41
CA GLY A 64 25.61 -6.73 9.09
C GLY A 64 24.79 -8.01 8.81
N ILE A 65 23.46 -7.94 8.79
CA ILE A 65 22.57 -9.07 8.47
C ILE A 65 22.30 -9.07 6.97
N GLU A 66 22.52 -10.21 6.32
CA GLU A 66 22.20 -10.37 4.90
C GLU A 66 20.73 -10.74 4.70
N VAL A 67 20.16 -10.35 3.54
CA VAL A 67 18.79 -10.66 3.13
C VAL A 67 18.82 -11.57 1.91
N GLU A 68 18.17 -12.72 2.01
CA GLU A 68 17.80 -13.59 0.89
C GLU A 68 16.38 -13.26 0.46
N THR A 69 16.18 -12.81 -0.78
CA THR A 69 14.85 -12.47 -1.31
C THR A 69 14.11 -13.72 -1.73
N VAL A 70 12.79 -13.74 -1.49
CA VAL A 70 11.89 -14.79 -1.95
C VAL A 70 10.69 -14.14 -2.63
N SER A 71 10.52 -14.39 -3.92
CA SER A 71 9.35 -13.92 -4.67
C SER A 71 8.09 -14.61 -4.18
N GLN A 72 7.05 -13.84 -3.91
CA GLN A 72 5.74 -14.37 -3.55
C GLN A 72 4.68 -14.00 -4.59
N PRO A 73 3.70 -14.87 -4.84
CA PRO A 73 2.51 -14.50 -5.60
C PRO A 73 1.71 -13.43 -4.83
N GLY A 74 1.02 -12.58 -5.55
CA GLY A 74 0.16 -11.56 -4.94
C GLY A 74 -1.04 -12.17 -4.20
N GLY A 75 -1.65 -11.38 -3.32
CA GLY A 75 -2.91 -11.69 -2.68
C GLY A 75 -2.83 -12.75 -1.57
N PHE A 76 -4.00 -13.32 -1.23
CA PHE A 76 -4.14 -14.27 -0.12
C PHE A 76 -3.59 -15.67 -0.44
N GLU A 77 -3.36 -16.02 -1.70
CA GLU A 77 -2.84 -17.33 -2.12
C GLU A 77 -1.47 -17.62 -1.51
N TRP A 78 -0.64 -16.60 -1.36
CA TRP A 78 0.65 -16.74 -0.67
C TRP A 78 0.48 -17.19 0.77
N PHE A 79 -0.47 -16.63 1.51
CA PHE A 79 -0.73 -17.01 2.91
C PHE A 79 -1.20 -18.46 3.04
N VAL A 80 -1.91 -19.00 2.04
CA VAL A 80 -2.27 -20.42 1.98
C VAL A 80 -1.03 -21.30 1.81
N GLN A 81 -0.09 -20.90 0.94
CA GLN A 81 1.20 -21.61 0.78
C GLN A 81 2.05 -21.52 2.04
N LEU A 82 2.14 -20.33 2.63
CA LEU A 82 2.88 -20.09 3.87
C LEU A 82 2.36 -20.97 5.02
N LYS A 83 1.05 -21.09 5.15
CA LYS A 83 0.41 -21.98 6.13
C LYS A 83 0.87 -23.42 6.01
N SER A 84 1.05 -23.92 4.79
CA SER A 84 1.51 -25.29 4.54
C SER A 84 2.95 -25.49 5.02
N SER A 85 3.86 -24.53 4.78
CA SER A 85 5.25 -24.59 5.21
C SER A 85 5.40 -24.47 6.73
N VAL A 86 4.61 -23.61 7.36
CA VAL A 86 4.56 -23.47 8.83
C VAL A 86 4.06 -24.76 9.46
N ALA A 87 2.99 -25.36 8.94
CA ALA A 87 2.45 -26.62 9.43
C ALA A 87 3.43 -27.80 9.29
N ALA A 88 4.33 -27.76 8.30
CA ALA A 88 5.40 -28.72 8.11
C ALA A 88 6.58 -28.50 9.08
N GLY A 89 6.57 -27.44 9.89
CA GLY A 89 7.66 -27.09 10.82
C GLY A 89 8.91 -26.53 10.13
N SER A 90 8.78 -26.08 8.88
CA SER A 90 9.85 -25.47 8.10
C SER A 90 9.28 -24.28 7.32
N PRO A 91 9.14 -23.11 7.97
CA PRO A 91 8.61 -21.92 7.32
C PRO A 91 9.45 -21.56 6.09
N ALA A 92 8.78 -21.20 5.00
CA ALA A 92 9.45 -20.90 3.73
C ALA A 92 10.31 -19.63 3.84
N VAL A 93 9.92 -18.69 4.71
CA VAL A 93 10.59 -17.41 4.94
C VAL A 93 10.53 -17.03 6.41
N ASP A 94 11.41 -16.11 6.82
CA ASP A 94 11.46 -15.56 8.17
C ASP A 94 10.54 -14.35 8.32
N VAL A 95 10.51 -13.51 7.29
CA VAL A 95 9.67 -12.31 7.20
C VAL A 95 8.89 -12.36 5.90
N THR A 96 7.60 -12.06 5.96
CA THR A 96 6.74 -11.99 4.79
C THR A 96 6.13 -10.60 4.64
N MET A 97 6.00 -10.13 3.40
CA MET A 97 5.17 -8.98 3.08
C MET A 97 3.71 -9.41 2.88
N GLY A 98 2.79 -8.57 3.27
CA GLY A 98 1.38 -8.76 2.97
C GLY A 98 0.59 -7.47 3.09
N GLY A 99 -0.47 -7.36 2.29
CA GLY A 99 -1.50 -6.35 2.51
C GLY A 99 -2.23 -6.62 3.84
N PHE A 100 -2.67 -5.57 4.49
CA PHE A 100 -3.23 -5.66 5.84
C PHE A 100 -4.42 -6.63 5.93
N GLY A 101 -5.33 -6.60 4.95
CA GLY A 101 -6.46 -7.52 4.89
C GLY A 101 -6.06 -9.00 4.82
N SER A 102 -4.96 -9.34 4.14
CA SER A 102 -4.44 -10.71 4.10
C SER A 102 -3.87 -11.15 5.45
N MET A 103 -3.17 -10.26 6.13
CA MET A 103 -2.63 -10.54 7.47
C MET A 103 -3.73 -10.71 8.51
N LEU A 104 -4.81 -9.93 8.42
CA LEU A 104 -5.98 -10.08 9.29
C LEU A 104 -6.68 -11.44 9.14
N ARG A 105 -6.66 -12.03 7.93
CA ARG A 105 -7.27 -13.36 7.67
C ARG A 105 -6.44 -14.54 8.16
N ALA A 106 -5.14 -14.34 8.38
CA ALA A 106 -4.23 -15.41 8.80
C ALA A 106 -3.30 -14.99 9.95
N PRO A 107 -3.85 -14.44 11.05
CA PRO A 107 -3.05 -13.92 12.14
C PRO A 107 -2.25 -14.99 12.88
N GLU A 108 -2.65 -16.26 12.78
CA GLU A 108 -1.96 -17.40 13.38
C GLU A 108 -0.63 -17.71 12.71
N LEU A 109 -0.38 -17.20 11.52
CA LEU A 109 0.89 -17.39 10.81
C LEU A 109 1.96 -16.37 11.23
N LEU A 110 1.59 -15.37 12.02
CA LEU A 110 2.45 -14.26 12.39
C LEU A 110 2.80 -14.28 13.87
N ILE A 111 4.08 -14.10 14.16
CA ILE A 111 4.59 -13.92 15.54
C ILE A 111 4.37 -12.45 15.92
N PRO A 112 3.81 -12.17 17.12
CA PRO A 112 3.73 -10.80 17.65
C PRO A 112 5.11 -10.16 17.78
N ILE A 113 5.18 -8.84 17.57
CA ILE A 113 6.40 -8.05 17.57
C ILE A 113 6.70 -7.56 18.98
N ASP A 114 7.92 -7.75 19.45
CA ASP A 114 8.40 -7.15 20.69
C ASP A 114 8.79 -5.68 20.44
N GLU A 115 7.97 -4.73 20.89
CA GLU A 115 8.19 -3.29 20.71
C GLU A 115 9.53 -2.82 21.34
N THR A 116 10.06 -3.56 22.32
CA THR A 116 11.39 -3.23 22.88
C THR A 116 12.54 -3.56 21.92
N LYS A 117 12.29 -4.45 20.96
CA LYS A 117 13.22 -4.84 19.88
C LYS A 117 12.96 -4.08 18.58
N VAL A 118 11.76 -3.52 18.43
CA VAL A 118 11.33 -2.71 17.29
C VAL A 118 10.91 -1.31 17.77
N PRO A 119 11.81 -0.54 18.42
CA PRO A 119 11.44 0.74 19.02
C PRO A 119 10.94 1.78 18.03
N ASN A 120 11.33 1.71 16.76
CA ASN A 120 10.88 2.65 15.74
C ASN A 120 9.39 2.47 15.37
N ILE A 121 8.75 1.35 15.73
CA ILE A 121 7.33 1.11 15.43
C ILE A 121 6.41 2.12 16.09
N VAL A 122 6.83 2.74 17.19
CA VAL A 122 6.09 3.82 17.90
C VAL A 122 5.85 5.06 17.02
N ASN A 123 6.66 5.23 15.99
CA ASN A 123 6.56 6.34 15.05
C ASN A 123 5.52 6.08 13.93
N VAL A 124 5.10 4.82 13.75
CA VAL A 124 4.08 4.44 12.78
C VAL A 124 2.70 4.76 13.37
N PRO A 125 1.80 5.42 12.61
CA PRO A 125 0.44 5.68 13.06
C PRO A 125 -0.29 4.41 13.51
N ASP A 126 -0.91 4.44 14.67
CA ASP A 126 -1.51 3.26 15.32
C ASP A 126 -2.63 2.61 14.48
N TYR A 127 -3.33 3.38 13.65
CA TYR A 127 -4.36 2.88 12.74
C TYR A 127 -3.83 1.95 11.63
N LEU A 128 -2.51 1.90 11.40
CA LEU A 128 -1.85 0.98 10.49
C LEU A 128 -1.39 -0.31 11.19
N ILE A 129 -1.48 -0.40 12.50
CA ILE A 129 -0.92 -1.51 13.29
C ILE A 129 -2.04 -2.44 13.74
N GLN A 130 -1.95 -3.71 13.32
CA GLN A 130 -2.77 -4.79 13.87
C GLN A 130 -2.21 -5.18 15.24
N ARG A 131 -3.06 -5.11 16.27
CA ARG A 131 -2.67 -5.53 17.62
C ARG A 131 -3.40 -6.81 18.06
N THR A 132 -2.72 -7.60 18.86
CA THR A 132 -3.33 -8.72 19.59
C THR A 132 -4.27 -8.22 20.67
N GLY A 133 -5.00 -9.14 21.31
CA GLY A 133 -5.92 -8.78 22.39
C GLY A 133 -5.23 -8.19 23.64
N ASP A 134 -3.92 -8.39 23.81
CA ASP A 134 -3.10 -7.77 24.85
C ASP A 134 -2.38 -6.48 24.37
N GLY A 135 -2.64 -6.03 23.15
CA GLY A 135 -2.12 -4.81 22.58
C GLY A 135 -0.79 -4.94 21.83
N THR A 136 -0.20 -6.15 21.72
CA THR A 136 1.07 -6.36 21.05
C THR A 136 0.93 -6.27 19.52
N PRO A 137 1.81 -5.55 18.77
CA PRO A 137 1.76 -5.50 17.31
C PRO A 137 2.01 -6.86 16.65
N ARG A 138 1.34 -7.14 15.53
CA ARG A 138 1.59 -8.33 14.67
C ARG A 138 2.14 -8.01 13.30
N ASN A 139 1.99 -6.79 12.84
CA ASN A 139 2.53 -6.31 11.59
C ASN A 139 3.43 -5.11 11.82
N CYS A 140 4.37 -4.92 10.91
CA CYS A 140 5.18 -3.71 10.82
C CYS A 140 4.87 -3.07 9.46
N PRO A 141 4.02 -2.04 9.39
CA PRO A 141 3.72 -1.33 8.15
C PRO A 141 5.01 -0.77 7.55
N VAL A 142 5.18 -0.86 6.23
CA VAL A 142 6.43 -0.46 5.59
C VAL A 142 6.26 0.47 4.42
N LEU A 143 5.15 0.40 3.72
CA LEU A 143 4.84 1.22 2.56
C LEU A 143 3.34 1.27 2.34
N ALA A 144 2.90 2.29 1.65
CA ALA A 144 1.50 2.45 1.30
C ALA A 144 1.34 2.89 -0.16
N TRP A 145 0.13 2.76 -0.67
CA TRP A 145 -0.28 3.31 -1.95
C TRP A 145 -1.65 3.94 -1.82
N TYR A 146 -1.93 4.87 -2.71
CA TYR A 146 -3.20 5.57 -2.72
C TYR A 146 -3.99 5.26 -3.99
N ALA A 147 -5.27 4.94 -3.83
CA ALA A 147 -6.24 5.14 -4.88
C ALA A 147 -6.83 6.55 -4.75
N THR A 148 -6.80 7.28 -5.86
CA THR A 148 -7.23 8.68 -5.95
C THR A 148 -8.24 8.87 -7.07
N MET A 149 -8.68 10.11 -7.26
CA MET A 149 -9.50 10.48 -8.40
C MET A 149 -8.59 10.76 -9.60
N VAL A 150 -8.71 9.97 -10.68
CA VAL A 150 -8.04 10.28 -11.94
C VAL A 150 -9.04 10.92 -12.91
N THR A 151 -8.63 11.97 -13.62
CA THR A 151 -9.42 12.59 -14.70
C THR A 151 -8.54 12.98 -15.88
N ASN A 152 -9.14 12.94 -17.08
CA ASN A 152 -8.52 13.43 -18.30
C ASN A 152 -8.62 14.96 -18.33
N THR A 153 -7.48 15.64 -18.41
CA THR A 153 -7.38 17.11 -18.34
C THR A 153 -7.89 17.83 -19.59
N GLU A 154 -7.97 17.12 -20.73
CA GLU A 154 -8.55 17.68 -21.97
C GLU A 154 -10.08 17.68 -21.93
N VAL A 155 -10.69 16.71 -21.20
CA VAL A 155 -12.15 16.59 -21.09
C VAL A 155 -12.67 17.31 -19.84
N PHE A 156 -11.95 17.22 -18.73
CA PHE A 156 -12.28 17.82 -17.45
C PHE A 156 -11.17 18.80 -16.99
N PRO A 157 -10.96 19.93 -17.69
CA PRO A 157 -9.86 20.86 -17.41
C PRO A 157 -9.96 21.54 -16.03
N GLU A 158 -11.17 21.62 -15.45
CA GLU A 158 -11.36 22.16 -14.11
C GLU A 158 -11.03 21.18 -13.00
N GLY A 159 -10.82 19.88 -13.38
CA GLY A 159 -10.51 18.80 -12.44
C GLY A 159 -11.66 18.46 -11.51
N VAL A 160 -11.28 17.82 -10.40
CA VAL A 160 -12.16 17.36 -9.32
C VAL A 160 -11.52 17.71 -7.98
N SER A 161 -12.29 17.75 -6.90
CA SER A 161 -11.78 18.10 -5.57
C SER A 161 -12.36 17.27 -4.43
N SER A 162 -13.42 16.52 -4.71
CA SER A 162 -14.16 15.70 -3.76
C SER A 162 -14.59 14.41 -4.44
N TRP A 163 -14.55 13.29 -3.72
CA TRP A 163 -15.14 12.04 -4.24
C TRP A 163 -16.58 12.24 -4.70
N ALA A 164 -17.34 13.13 -4.04
CA ALA A 164 -18.71 13.45 -4.41
C ALA A 164 -18.86 14.01 -5.84
N ASP A 165 -17.79 14.58 -6.41
CA ASP A 165 -17.83 15.13 -7.77
C ASP A 165 -18.11 14.01 -8.81
N PHE A 166 -17.71 12.78 -8.56
CA PHE A 166 -17.99 11.65 -9.45
C PHE A 166 -19.47 11.23 -9.48
N TRP A 167 -20.30 11.69 -8.55
CA TRP A 167 -21.77 11.55 -8.59
C TRP A 167 -22.46 12.61 -9.43
N ASP A 168 -21.72 13.60 -9.97
CA ASP A 168 -22.28 14.60 -10.87
C ASP A 168 -22.63 13.98 -12.23
N PRO A 169 -23.83 14.23 -12.81
CA PRO A 169 -24.22 13.74 -14.13
C PRO A 169 -23.28 14.12 -15.28
N LYS A 170 -22.40 15.14 -15.10
CA LYS A 170 -21.38 15.45 -16.11
C LYS A 170 -20.42 14.31 -16.40
N PHE A 171 -20.34 13.31 -15.51
CA PHE A 171 -19.53 12.11 -15.66
C PHE A 171 -20.31 10.91 -16.23
N GLU A 172 -21.55 11.09 -16.72
CA GLU A 172 -22.36 10.00 -17.29
C GLU A 172 -21.59 9.24 -18.37
N GLY A 173 -21.34 7.94 -18.13
CA GLY A 173 -20.61 7.05 -19.04
C GLY A 173 -19.11 7.34 -19.20
N GLU A 174 -18.50 8.18 -18.34
CA GLU A 174 -17.11 8.62 -18.47
C GLU A 174 -16.16 7.91 -17.51
N LEU A 175 -16.68 7.22 -16.49
CA LEU A 175 -15.87 6.67 -15.42
C LEU A 175 -15.59 5.17 -15.57
N GLY A 176 -14.43 4.75 -15.03
CA GLY A 176 -14.12 3.38 -14.70
C GLY A 176 -13.97 3.18 -13.20
N TRP A 177 -14.45 2.05 -12.70
CA TRP A 177 -14.35 1.67 -11.30
C TRP A 177 -14.12 0.18 -11.15
N SER A 178 -13.39 -0.25 -10.10
CA SER A 178 -13.23 -1.68 -9.85
C SER A 178 -14.56 -2.32 -9.46
N LYS A 179 -14.88 -3.45 -10.10
CA LYS A 179 -16.10 -4.21 -9.83
C LYS A 179 -16.12 -4.84 -8.44
N GLU A 180 -14.94 -5.24 -7.95
CA GLU A 180 -14.79 -5.93 -6.69
C GLU A 180 -14.84 -4.94 -5.53
N ILE A 181 -15.96 -4.91 -4.81
CA ILE A 181 -16.20 -3.93 -3.73
C ILE A 181 -15.19 -4.06 -2.58
N SER A 182 -14.65 -5.26 -2.35
CA SER A 182 -13.66 -5.52 -1.31
C SER A 182 -12.23 -5.10 -1.66
N SER A 183 -11.96 -4.76 -2.92
CA SER A 183 -10.66 -4.25 -3.36
C SER A 183 -10.72 -2.78 -3.79
N SER A 184 -11.89 -2.32 -4.25
CA SER A 184 -12.09 -0.89 -4.52
C SER A 184 -12.30 -0.07 -3.26
N TYR A 185 -12.72 -0.72 -2.17
CA TYR A 185 -13.12 -0.06 -0.92
C TYR A 185 -14.12 1.10 -1.15
N LEU A 186 -14.99 0.92 -2.13
CA LEU A 186 -15.98 1.94 -2.53
C LEU A 186 -16.90 2.32 -1.35
N LEU A 187 -17.18 1.38 -0.45
CA LEU A 187 -18.02 1.66 0.72
C LEU A 187 -17.33 2.60 1.71
N ASP A 188 -16.01 2.50 1.88
CA ASP A 188 -15.25 3.40 2.74
C ASP A 188 -15.20 4.81 2.15
N ILE A 189 -15.04 4.93 0.83
CA ILE A 189 -15.12 6.20 0.12
C ILE A 189 -16.51 6.83 0.31
N VAL A 190 -17.57 6.05 0.14
CA VAL A 190 -18.95 6.50 0.32
C VAL A 190 -19.21 6.90 1.78
N ALA A 191 -18.78 6.09 2.74
CA ALA A 191 -18.92 6.37 4.15
C ALA A 191 -18.23 7.68 4.56
N ALA A 192 -16.99 7.89 4.11
CA ALA A 192 -16.24 9.11 4.38
C ALA A 192 -16.87 10.35 3.71
N THR A 193 -17.36 10.19 2.47
CA THR A 193 -17.86 11.31 1.67
C THR A 193 -19.25 11.76 2.08
N PHE A 194 -20.15 10.82 2.39
CA PHE A 194 -21.58 11.11 2.54
C PHE A 194 -22.14 10.89 3.94
N PHE A 195 -21.46 10.06 4.76
CA PHE A 195 -21.98 9.64 6.06
C PHE A 195 -21.07 10.03 7.25
N GLY A 196 -20.00 10.78 6.98
CA GLY A 196 -19.11 11.30 8.02
C GLY A 196 -18.12 10.31 8.59
N GLY A 197 -17.92 9.14 7.95
CA GLY A 197 -16.90 8.14 8.30
C GLY A 197 -17.44 6.72 8.45
N ASN A 198 -16.53 5.81 8.80
CA ASN A 198 -16.78 4.37 8.76
C ASN A 198 -17.74 3.84 9.84
N GLU A 199 -18.22 4.66 10.76
CA GLU A 199 -19.14 4.22 11.83
C GLU A 199 -20.46 3.67 11.25
N ILE A 200 -20.95 4.22 10.14
CA ILE A 200 -22.12 3.74 9.41
C ILE A 200 -21.99 2.26 9.02
N MET A 201 -20.77 1.81 8.71
CA MET A 201 -20.47 0.44 8.26
C MET A 201 -20.50 -0.59 9.40
N SER A 202 -20.79 -0.20 10.63
CA SER A 202 -20.85 -1.11 11.79
C SER A 202 -22.09 -2.02 11.81
N THR A 203 -23.10 -1.74 10.98
CA THR A 203 -24.35 -2.50 10.88
C THR A 203 -24.64 -2.93 9.44
N ASP A 204 -25.44 -4.00 9.29
CA ASP A 204 -25.86 -4.46 7.95
C ASP A 204 -26.72 -3.41 7.24
N ASP A 205 -27.59 -2.73 7.96
CA ASP A 205 -28.42 -1.65 7.40
C ASP A 205 -27.54 -0.49 6.91
N GLY A 206 -26.52 -0.09 7.67
CA GLY A 206 -25.60 0.95 7.27
C GLY A 206 -24.71 0.56 6.08
N LEU A 207 -24.29 -0.72 6.00
CA LEU A 207 -23.60 -1.25 4.82
C LEU A 207 -24.51 -1.20 3.58
N MET A 208 -25.79 -1.54 3.73
CA MET A 208 -26.76 -1.43 2.64
C MET A 208 -27.01 0.02 2.23
N GLU A 209 -27.05 0.98 3.16
CA GLU A 209 -27.15 2.41 2.85
C GLU A 209 -25.94 2.88 2.04
N CYS A 210 -24.71 2.46 2.43
CA CYS A 210 -23.51 2.74 1.66
C CYS A 210 -23.56 2.14 0.25
N MET A 211 -24.05 0.89 0.11
CA MET A 211 -24.21 0.24 -1.20
C MET A 211 -25.22 0.96 -2.09
N HIS A 212 -26.37 1.36 -1.53
CA HIS A 212 -27.36 2.12 -2.31
C HIS A 212 -26.81 3.48 -2.77
N LYS A 213 -26.03 4.15 -1.91
CA LYS A 213 -25.36 5.40 -2.29
C LYS A 213 -24.27 5.16 -3.35
N ALA A 214 -23.51 4.08 -3.23
CA ALA A 214 -22.53 3.67 -4.24
C ALA A 214 -23.20 3.36 -5.60
N LEU A 215 -24.39 2.75 -5.58
CA LEU A 215 -25.14 2.41 -6.80
C LEU A 215 -25.55 3.64 -7.59
N GLU A 216 -25.66 4.81 -6.99
CA GLU A 216 -25.93 6.06 -7.72
C GLU A 216 -24.82 6.41 -8.73
N LEU A 217 -23.62 5.81 -8.62
CA LEU A 217 -22.56 5.92 -9.62
C LEU A 217 -22.86 5.12 -10.91
N LYS A 218 -23.85 4.23 -10.92
CA LYS A 218 -24.07 3.25 -11.99
C LYS A 218 -24.09 3.88 -13.39
N ASP A 219 -24.79 5.01 -13.55
CA ASP A 219 -24.92 5.70 -14.83
C ASP A 219 -23.62 6.45 -15.23
N ASN A 220 -22.82 6.87 -14.27
CA ASN A 220 -21.54 7.54 -14.51
C ASN A 220 -20.41 6.55 -14.84
N VAL A 221 -20.50 5.30 -14.36
CA VAL A 221 -19.49 4.27 -14.56
C VAL A 221 -19.80 3.42 -15.78
N ARG A 222 -19.08 3.66 -16.88
CA ARG A 222 -19.15 2.87 -18.11
C ARG A 222 -18.48 1.51 -17.98
N LEU A 223 -17.39 1.42 -17.20
CA LEU A 223 -16.61 0.20 -17.03
C LEU A 223 -16.47 -0.16 -15.55
N TRP A 224 -17.12 -1.24 -15.13
CA TRP A 224 -16.83 -1.94 -13.88
C TRP A 224 -15.75 -2.98 -14.16
N PHE A 225 -14.48 -2.59 -14.02
CA PHE A 225 -13.34 -3.43 -14.41
C PHE A 225 -12.99 -4.49 -13.35
N ARG A 226 -12.37 -5.56 -13.82
CA ARG A 226 -11.64 -6.54 -12.98
C ARG A 226 -10.15 -6.52 -13.25
N ASP A 227 -9.77 -6.05 -14.42
CA ASP A 227 -8.40 -5.95 -14.88
C ASP A 227 -8.03 -4.46 -14.92
N GLU A 228 -7.06 -4.08 -14.10
CA GLU A 228 -6.58 -2.70 -14.00
C GLU A 228 -5.90 -2.24 -15.28
N GLY A 229 -5.22 -3.16 -15.99
CA GLY A 229 -4.60 -2.86 -17.27
C GLY A 229 -5.62 -2.50 -18.35
N GLN A 230 -6.83 -3.10 -18.31
CA GLN A 230 -7.91 -2.69 -19.18
C GLN A 230 -8.34 -1.26 -18.92
N PHE A 231 -8.55 -0.89 -17.66
CA PHE A 231 -8.95 0.47 -17.30
C PHE A 231 -7.85 1.47 -17.67
N GLN A 232 -6.60 1.16 -17.38
CA GLN A 232 -5.45 2.00 -17.75
C GLN A 232 -5.39 2.24 -19.27
N ALA A 233 -5.55 1.20 -20.07
CA ALA A 233 -5.53 1.32 -21.54
C ALA A 233 -6.67 2.21 -22.05
N MET A 234 -7.87 2.13 -21.44
CA MET A 234 -9.01 2.98 -21.81
C MET A 234 -8.84 4.44 -21.36
N LEU A 235 -8.17 4.70 -20.23
CA LEU A 235 -7.75 6.05 -19.85
C LEU A 235 -6.72 6.62 -20.83
N GLN A 236 -5.73 5.82 -21.22
CA GLN A 236 -4.68 6.23 -22.17
C GLN A 236 -5.21 6.51 -23.57
N SER A 237 -6.24 5.76 -24.00
CA SER A 237 -6.89 5.97 -25.31
C SER A 237 -7.93 7.09 -25.31
N GLY A 238 -8.34 7.59 -24.14
CA GLY A 238 -9.43 8.54 -24.01
C GLY A 238 -10.83 7.93 -24.20
N GLU A 239 -10.94 6.61 -24.15
CA GLU A 239 -12.25 5.93 -24.15
C GLU A 239 -12.97 6.09 -22.82
N LEU A 240 -12.24 6.25 -21.73
CA LEU A 240 -12.68 6.66 -20.42
C LEU A 240 -11.93 7.90 -19.99
N ASN A 241 -12.61 8.78 -19.28
CA ASN A 241 -12.09 10.10 -18.94
C ASN A 241 -11.96 10.34 -17.43
N GLY A 242 -12.19 9.32 -16.61
CA GLY A 242 -11.96 9.40 -15.17
C GLY A 242 -12.26 8.11 -14.43
N GLY A 243 -12.07 8.14 -13.12
CA GLY A 243 -12.36 7.02 -12.22
C GLY A 243 -11.49 6.96 -10.98
N GLN A 244 -11.61 5.88 -10.23
CA GLN A 244 -10.72 5.56 -9.12
C GLN A 244 -9.50 4.83 -9.65
N TYR A 245 -8.28 5.36 -9.40
CA TYR A 245 -7.07 4.69 -9.83
C TYR A 245 -5.89 4.99 -8.91
N TYR A 246 -4.82 4.21 -9.06
CA TYR A 246 -3.62 4.37 -8.25
C TYR A 246 -2.86 5.65 -8.60
N HIS A 247 -2.47 6.37 -7.56
CA HIS A 247 -1.76 7.64 -7.69
C HIS A 247 -0.39 7.46 -8.36
N ASP A 248 0.42 6.53 -7.90
CA ASP A 248 1.76 6.21 -8.42
C ASP A 248 1.72 5.80 -9.90
N VAL A 249 0.78 4.93 -10.28
CA VAL A 249 0.58 4.54 -11.68
C VAL A 249 0.16 5.73 -12.53
N THR A 250 -0.72 6.60 -12.01
CA THR A 250 -1.14 7.82 -12.72
C THR A 250 0.04 8.78 -12.90
N GLN A 251 0.95 8.88 -11.92
CA GLN A 251 2.17 9.70 -12.09
C GLN A 251 3.05 9.19 -13.22
N VAL A 252 3.18 7.86 -13.39
CA VAL A 252 3.89 7.29 -14.55
C VAL A 252 3.20 7.68 -15.87
N MET A 253 1.86 7.60 -15.94
CA MET A 253 1.12 8.01 -17.13
C MET A 253 1.34 9.50 -17.46
N ILE A 254 1.37 10.38 -16.46
CA ILE A 254 1.68 11.81 -16.65
C ILE A 254 3.08 12.00 -17.22
N MET A 255 4.07 11.27 -16.70
CA MET A 255 5.46 11.32 -17.20
C MET A 255 5.59 10.81 -18.64
N ASP A 256 4.75 9.86 -19.03
CA ASP A 256 4.67 9.34 -20.40
C ASP A 256 3.88 10.28 -21.34
N GLY A 257 3.35 11.39 -20.83
CA GLY A 257 2.71 12.45 -21.60
C GLY A 257 1.20 12.24 -21.85
N PHE A 258 0.54 11.35 -21.11
CA PHE A 258 -0.91 11.22 -21.19
C PHE A 258 -1.59 12.40 -20.49
N PRO A 259 -2.73 12.90 -21.02
CA PRO A 259 -3.44 14.06 -20.48
C PRO A 259 -4.31 13.67 -19.28
N VAL A 260 -3.71 13.11 -18.25
CA VAL A 260 -4.39 12.69 -17.01
C VAL A 260 -3.82 13.40 -15.79
N ILE A 261 -4.63 13.53 -14.76
CA ILE A 261 -4.20 14.04 -13.45
C ILE A 261 -4.75 13.15 -12.36
N SER A 262 -3.93 12.90 -11.33
CA SER A 262 -4.35 12.28 -10.07
C SER A 262 -4.61 13.36 -9.03
N THR A 263 -5.82 13.37 -8.49
CA THR A 263 -6.24 14.35 -7.48
C THR A 263 -6.53 13.65 -6.16
N PHE A 264 -5.86 14.07 -5.10
CA PHE A 264 -6.24 13.71 -3.74
C PHE A 264 -7.50 14.52 -3.36
N PRO A 265 -8.64 13.86 -3.14
CA PRO A 265 -9.87 14.56 -2.76
C PRO A 265 -9.77 15.10 -1.33
N LYS A 266 -10.59 16.10 -1.02
CA LYS A 266 -10.61 16.74 0.31
C LYS A 266 -10.99 15.80 1.45
N GLU A 267 -11.70 14.71 1.16
CA GLU A 267 -12.05 13.66 2.10
C GLU A 267 -10.87 12.71 2.37
N GLY A 268 -9.81 12.79 1.56
CA GLY A 268 -8.64 11.91 1.57
C GLY A 268 -8.62 10.94 0.41
N GLY A 269 -7.40 10.64 -0.09
CA GLY A 269 -7.19 9.48 -0.94
C GLY A 269 -7.44 8.19 -0.15
N LEU A 270 -7.91 7.16 -0.83
CA LEU A 270 -8.04 5.84 -0.20
C LEU A 270 -6.66 5.22 -0.07
N MET A 271 -6.21 4.99 1.15
CA MET A 271 -4.88 4.43 1.43
C MET A 271 -4.99 2.95 1.77
N ASP A 272 -4.28 2.12 1.01
CA ASP A 272 -3.98 0.74 1.38
C ASP A 272 -2.47 0.59 1.60
N PHE A 273 -2.03 -0.45 2.31
CA PHE A 273 -0.64 -0.55 2.71
C PHE A 273 -0.14 -1.99 2.85
N GLY A 274 1.15 -2.15 2.64
CA GLY A 274 1.90 -3.37 2.86
C GLY A 274 2.63 -3.33 4.20
N SER A 275 2.72 -4.50 4.81
CA SER A 275 3.39 -4.69 6.09
C SER A 275 4.32 -5.89 6.05
N TRP A 276 5.38 -5.84 6.85
CA TRP A 276 6.14 -7.01 7.24
C TRP A 276 5.42 -7.77 8.35
N GLY A 277 5.40 -9.10 8.24
CA GLY A 277 4.99 -10.02 9.28
C GLY A 277 6.10 -11.02 9.58
N MET A 278 6.43 -11.23 10.84
CA MET A 278 7.37 -12.26 11.28
C MET A 278 6.68 -13.62 11.27
N VAL A 279 7.24 -14.57 10.52
CA VAL A 279 6.56 -15.84 10.23
C VAL A 279 6.69 -16.81 11.39
N GLN A 280 5.58 -17.45 11.76
CA GLN A 280 5.52 -18.46 12.80
C GLN A 280 6.47 -19.62 12.50
N GLY A 281 7.30 -19.98 13.48
CA GLY A 281 8.25 -21.07 13.38
C GLY A 281 9.65 -20.68 12.86
N THR A 282 9.89 -19.40 12.53
CA THR A 282 11.26 -18.93 12.29
C THR A 282 12.11 -19.03 13.57
N ASP A 283 13.37 -19.37 13.41
CA ASP A 283 14.39 -19.33 14.46
C ASP A 283 15.21 -18.02 14.46
N LYS A 284 14.96 -17.12 13.47
CA LYS A 284 15.66 -15.85 13.28
C LYS A 284 14.90 -14.64 13.83
N ILE A 285 14.22 -14.82 14.98
CA ILE A 285 13.32 -13.81 15.57
C ILE A 285 14.03 -12.47 15.79
N ASP A 286 15.24 -12.46 16.35
CA ASP A 286 15.97 -11.21 16.64
C ASP A 286 16.37 -10.48 15.35
N ALA A 287 16.83 -11.22 14.33
CA ALA A 287 17.21 -10.66 13.04
C ALA A 287 15.99 -10.10 12.28
N ALA A 288 14.85 -10.81 12.34
CA ALA A 288 13.59 -10.34 11.75
C ALA A 288 13.07 -9.06 12.42
N GLN A 289 13.17 -8.95 13.74
CA GLN A 289 12.80 -7.72 14.46
C GLN A 289 13.75 -6.56 14.17
N GLU A 290 15.05 -6.82 14.02
CA GLU A 290 16.01 -5.79 13.60
C GLU A 290 15.70 -5.30 12.18
N PHE A 291 15.32 -6.21 11.26
CA PHE A 291 14.88 -5.86 9.92
C PHE A 291 13.62 -4.97 9.95
N MET A 292 12.62 -5.35 10.74
CA MET A 292 11.40 -4.55 10.91
C MET A 292 11.70 -3.18 11.52
N ASN A 293 12.56 -3.13 12.56
CA ASN A 293 12.94 -1.87 13.19
C ASN A 293 13.65 -0.93 12.21
N TRP A 294 14.55 -1.46 11.40
CA TRP A 294 15.22 -0.69 10.36
C TRP A 294 14.21 -0.20 9.31
N SER A 295 13.29 -1.06 8.86
CA SER A 295 12.32 -0.75 7.80
C SER A 295 11.42 0.46 8.10
N VAL A 296 11.17 0.74 9.37
CA VAL A 296 10.38 1.91 9.83
C VAL A 296 11.26 3.02 10.41
N SER A 297 12.54 3.05 10.06
CA SER A 297 13.41 4.21 10.31
C SER A 297 13.17 5.28 9.23
N SER A 298 13.49 6.53 9.56
CA SER A 298 13.43 7.65 8.62
C SER A 298 14.29 7.40 7.36
N GLU A 299 15.47 6.80 7.53
CA GLU A 299 16.38 6.48 6.43
C GLU A 299 15.79 5.43 5.50
N ALA A 300 15.30 4.30 6.05
CA ALA A 300 14.69 3.24 5.27
C ALA A 300 13.43 3.70 4.54
N GLN A 301 12.57 4.46 5.21
CA GLN A 301 11.34 4.99 4.61
C GLN A 301 11.64 5.95 3.45
N THR A 302 12.66 6.81 3.58
CA THR A 302 13.12 7.66 2.48
C THR A 302 13.63 6.81 1.32
N THR A 303 14.48 5.81 1.58
CA THR A 303 15.04 4.93 0.55
C THR A 303 13.94 4.14 -0.18
N ILE A 304 12.98 3.59 0.55
CA ILE A 304 11.87 2.80 -0.02
C ILE A 304 10.97 3.69 -0.89
N THR A 305 10.60 4.87 -0.38
CA THR A 305 9.77 5.82 -1.15
C THR A 305 10.45 6.26 -2.43
N ASP A 306 11.74 6.64 -2.39
CA ASP A 306 12.49 7.06 -3.57
C ASP A 306 12.69 5.94 -4.59
N ALA A 307 12.83 4.70 -4.13
CA ALA A 307 13.05 3.55 -5.00
C ALA A 307 11.76 3.05 -5.67
N LEU A 308 10.68 2.99 -4.91
CA LEU A 308 9.43 2.33 -5.33
C LEU A 308 8.32 3.31 -5.72
N TRP A 309 8.45 4.60 -5.37
CA TRP A 309 7.38 5.61 -5.46
C TRP A 309 6.12 5.24 -4.67
N THR A 310 6.30 4.43 -3.64
CA THR A 310 5.24 4.11 -2.68
C THR A 310 5.23 5.13 -1.54
N ALA A 311 4.06 5.39 -1.00
CA ALA A 311 3.92 6.32 0.12
C ALA A 311 4.64 5.79 1.37
N PRO A 312 5.36 6.66 2.11
CA PRO A 312 5.91 6.28 3.39
C PRO A 312 4.79 6.07 4.41
N VAL A 313 5.05 5.20 5.40
CA VAL A 313 4.14 5.00 6.53
C VAL A 313 4.43 5.93 7.71
N LEU A 314 5.57 6.60 7.70
CA LEU A 314 5.91 7.62 8.70
C LEU A 314 5.33 8.98 8.30
N PRO A 315 4.94 9.81 9.28
CA PRO A 315 4.54 11.19 9.05
C PRO A 315 5.62 12.00 8.31
N ARG A 316 5.20 12.96 7.47
CA ARG A 316 6.11 13.76 6.61
C ARG A 316 7.22 14.47 7.40
N ASP A 317 6.90 14.98 8.57
CA ASP A 317 7.84 15.70 9.45
C ASP A 317 8.95 14.80 10.05
N MET A 318 8.75 13.49 10.02
CA MET A 318 9.76 12.50 10.43
C MET A 318 10.70 12.09 9.28
N LEU A 319 10.53 12.63 8.09
CA LEU A 319 11.27 12.29 6.86
C LEU A 319 12.05 13.48 6.32
N PRO A 320 13.03 14.03 7.08
CA PRO A 320 13.72 15.27 6.70
C PRO A 320 14.56 15.15 5.43
N ASN A 321 14.93 13.94 5.03
CA ASN A 321 15.74 13.67 3.83
C ASN A 321 14.89 13.33 2.60
N LEU A 322 13.60 13.07 2.75
CA LEU A 322 12.69 12.89 1.63
C LEU A 322 12.37 14.24 1.02
N THR A 323 12.52 14.38 -0.30
CA THR A 323 12.19 15.65 -0.98
C THR A 323 10.69 15.83 -1.08
N ASP A 324 10.22 17.07 -1.23
CA ASP A 324 8.79 17.34 -1.47
C ASP A 324 8.34 16.75 -2.81
N GLU A 325 9.24 16.72 -3.80
CA GLU A 325 8.97 16.09 -5.09
C GLU A 325 8.71 14.59 -4.93
N SER A 326 9.61 13.86 -4.27
CA SER A 326 9.42 12.41 -4.02
C SER A 326 8.20 12.13 -3.16
N PHE A 327 7.95 12.94 -2.13
CA PHE A 327 6.75 12.80 -1.30
C PHE A 327 5.47 12.98 -2.11
N ASN A 328 5.38 14.03 -2.92
CA ASN A 328 4.19 14.34 -3.72
C ASN A 328 3.96 13.36 -4.89
N LEU A 329 5.02 12.65 -5.34
CA LEU A 329 4.88 11.56 -6.31
C LEU A 329 4.23 10.30 -5.71
N ALA A 330 4.25 10.15 -4.41
CA ALA A 330 3.81 8.94 -3.72
C ALA A 330 2.65 9.17 -2.73
N SER A 331 2.47 10.40 -2.22
CA SER A 331 1.64 10.68 -1.05
C SER A 331 1.03 12.08 -1.05
N SER A 332 0.28 12.40 0.00
CA SER A 332 -0.29 13.71 0.28
C SER A 332 -0.35 13.97 1.78
N GLU A 333 -0.38 15.23 2.19
CA GLU A 333 -0.62 15.63 3.58
C GLU A 333 -2.10 15.59 3.96
N ILE A 334 -3.01 15.40 3.00
CA ILE A 334 -4.44 15.24 3.28
C ILE A 334 -4.63 13.90 4.02
N PRO A 335 -5.29 13.90 5.20
CA PRO A 335 -5.54 12.66 5.93
C PRO A 335 -6.22 11.61 5.06
N PRO A 336 -5.72 10.35 5.04
CA PRO A 336 -6.26 9.32 4.18
C PRO A 336 -7.59 8.75 4.67
N ILE A 337 -8.37 8.20 3.73
CA ILE A 337 -9.41 7.23 4.04
C ILE A 337 -8.72 5.87 4.24
N ILE A 338 -8.86 5.29 5.42
CA ILE A 338 -8.36 3.95 5.73
C ILE A 338 -9.52 2.97 5.66
N PRO A 339 -9.42 1.90 4.83
CA PRO A 339 -10.47 0.89 4.74
C PRO A 339 -10.80 0.24 6.08
N ASN A 340 -12.07 -0.03 6.31
CA ASN A 340 -12.50 -0.86 7.43
C ASN A 340 -12.28 -2.34 7.10
N TYR A 341 -11.02 -2.76 7.08
CA TYR A 341 -10.61 -4.11 6.67
C TYR A 341 -11.37 -5.22 7.40
N GLN A 342 -11.72 -5.00 8.69
CA GLN A 342 -12.41 -6.02 9.47
C GLN A 342 -13.79 -6.34 8.89
N VAL A 343 -14.51 -5.35 8.39
CA VAL A 343 -15.80 -5.56 7.70
C VAL A 343 -15.62 -6.46 6.47
N TYR A 344 -14.58 -6.24 5.69
CA TYR A 344 -14.29 -7.06 4.49
C TYR A 344 -13.78 -8.47 4.83
N VAL A 345 -13.12 -8.63 5.97
CA VAL A 345 -12.73 -9.97 6.48
C VAL A 345 -13.96 -10.74 6.95
N ASP A 346 -14.84 -10.09 7.72
CA ASP A 346 -15.99 -10.75 8.35
C ASP A 346 -17.16 -10.96 7.39
N LYS A 347 -17.35 -10.06 6.42
CA LYS A 347 -18.54 -10.01 5.55
C LYS A 347 -18.24 -10.00 4.07
N GLY A 348 -17.00 -10.28 3.64
CA GLY A 348 -16.55 -10.12 2.25
C GLY A 348 -17.44 -10.86 1.24
N ASP A 349 -17.81 -12.10 1.52
CA ASP A 349 -18.69 -12.89 0.64
C ASP A 349 -20.09 -12.28 0.54
N TRP A 350 -20.68 -11.89 1.68
CA TRP A 350 -21.98 -11.23 1.74
C TRP A 350 -21.97 -9.88 1.01
N LEU A 351 -20.92 -9.07 1.21
CA LEU A 351 -20.77 -7.79 0.51
C LEU A 351 -20.68 -8.00 -1.00
N SER A 352 -19.89 -8.97 -1.46
CA SER A 352 -19.71 -9.28 -2.88
C SER A 352 -21.01 -9.78 -3.53
N GLU A 353 -21.76 -10.63 -2.81
CA GLU A 353 -23.07 -11.12 -3.26
C GLU A 353 -24.06 -9.96 -3.38
N LYS A 354 -24.25 -9.18 -2.31
CA LYS A 354 -25.21 -8.06 -2.28
C LYS A 354 -24.87 -6.97 -3.29
N TRP A 355 -23.60 -6.63 -3.42
CA TRP A 355 -23.15 -5.67 -4.42
C TRP A 355 -23.43 -6.15 -5.84
N SER A 356 -23.15 -7.42 -6.12
CA SER A 356 -23.45 -8.01 -7.45
C SER A 356 -24.94 -8.04 -7.76
N GLU A 357 -25.78 -8.38 -6.77
CA GLU A 357 -27.24 -8.31 -6.93
C GLU A 357 -27.70 -6.89 -7.29
N LEU A 358 -27.24 -5.89 -6.57
CA LEU A 358 -27.62 -4.49 -6.81
C LEU A 358 -27.09 -3.95 -8.14
N LEU A 359 -25.83 -4.25 -8.47
CA LEU A 359 -25.18 -3.68 -9.65
C LEU A 359 -25.72 -4.23 -10.96
N PHE A 360 -26.09 -5.50 -11.00
CA PHE A 360 -26.52 -6.21 -12.22
C PHE A 360 -28.00 -6.56 -12.27
N ASP A 361 -28.80 -6.12 -11.28
CA ASP A 361 -30.25 -6.40 -11.21
C ASP A 361 -30.57 -7.91 -11.32
N VAL A 362 -29.81 -8.79 -10.61
CA VAL A 362 -29.94 -10.25 -10.64
C VAL A 362 -30.76 -10.75 -9.46
#